data_0108f16fbed7303ff1c903a76b2a7007
#
_entry.id   0108f16fbed7303ff1c903a76b2a7007
#
_cell.length_a   1.000
_cell.length_b   1.000
_cell.length_c   1.000
_cell.angle_alpha   90.00
_cell.angle_beta   90.00
_cell.angle_gamma   90.00
#
_symmetry.space_group_name_H-M   'P 1'
#
loop_
_entity.id
_entity.type
_entity.pdbx_description
1 polymer ?
#
loop_
_entity_poly.entity_id
_entity_poly.type
_entity_poly.pdbx_seq_one_letter_code
_entity_poly.pdbx_strand_id
1 'polypeptide(L)'
;MRKNGGIFKNKVEEDIEMKIYHAQVNHLENPMGFRMERTVFSWKVKDAEGKKQSYARIRVASDAAMEHLLFDSGEDDKASSLFYPVKLDLEPRTRYYWNVEAGSDAGETAVSEVQFFETGKRNEAWTGKWISCDSKENRHPYFEKEIVPAKEVAKARLYVCGLGLYEVYVDEK
;
A
#
# COMPACT_ATOMS: atom_id res chain seq x y z
N MET A 1 -41.19 44.24 -27.89
CA MET A 1 -39.86 44.26 -27.22
C MET A 1 -39.75 43.08 -26.28
N ARG A 2 -39.03 42.04 -26.64
CA ARG A 2 -38.72 40.89 -25.80
C ARG A 2 -37.23 40.97 -25.48
N LYS A 3 -36.88 41.15 -24.21
CA LYS A 3 -35.50 41.11 -23.72
C LYS A 3 -35.08 39.65 -23.53
N ASN A 4 -34.13 39.19 -24.33
CA ASN A 4 -33.45 37.93 -24.12
C ASN A 4 -32.45 38.10 -22.96
N GLY A 5 -32.74 37.50 -21.82
CA GLY A 5 -31.80 37.33 -20.71
C GLY A 5 -30.89 36.16 -21.02
N GLY A 6 -29.66 36.42 -21.47
CA GLY A 6 -28.63 35.38 -21.60
C GLY A 6 -28.19 34.93 -20.20
N ILE A 7 -28.41 33.65 -19.90
CA ILE A 7 -27.87 32.99 -18.72
C ILE A 7 -26.41 32.68 -19.01
N PHE A 8 -25.50 33.49 -18.50
CA PHE A 8 -24.09 33.11 -18.44
C PHE A 8 -23.93 31.96 -17.43
N LYS A 9 -23.78 30.74 -17.94
CA LYS A 9 -23.28 29.63 -17.14
C LYS A 9 -21.79 29.89 -16.87
N ASN A 10 -21.46 30.31 -15.66
CA ASN A 10 -20.09 30.25 -15.17
C ASN A 10 -19.68 28.78 -15.14
N LYS A 11 -18.91 28.36 -16.14
CA LYS A 11 -18.17 27.11 -16.12
C LYS A 11 -17.07 27.33 -15.09
N VAL A 12 -17.18 26.74 -13.92
CA VAL A 12 -16.06 26.62 -13.00
C VAL A 12 -15.06 25.71 -13.75
N GLU A 13 -14.00 26.28 -14.28
CA GLU A 13 -12.85 25.52 -14.72
C GLU A 13 -12.25 24.94 -13.43
N GLU A 14 -12.40 23.65 -13.21
CA GLU A 14 -11.61 22.95 -12.21
C GLU A 14 -10.16 23.07 -12.67
N ASP A 15 -9.32 23.69 -11.85
CA ASP A 15 -7.89 23.69 -12.08
C ASP A 15 -7.42 22.23 -12.11
N ILE A 16 -7.00 21.77 -13.28
CA ILE A 16 -6.49 20.42 -13.48
C ILE A 16 -5.06 20.42 -12.92
N GLU A 17 -4.87 19.83 -11.75
CA GLU A 17 -3.56 19.69 -11.13
C GLU A 17 -2.98 18.30 -11.40
N MET A 18 -1.65 18.23 -11.60
CA MET A 18 -0.89 16.99 -11.68
C MET A 18 -1.16 16.10 -10.46
N LYS A 19 -1.48 14.83 -10.67
CA LYS A 19 -1.77 13.86 -9.61
C LYS A 19 -1.00 12.58 -9.78
N ILE A 20 -0.56 12.02 -8.64
CA ILE A 20 0.03 10.69 -8.58
C ILE A 20 -1.05 9.70 -8.16
N TYR A 21 -1.12 8.57 -8.83
CA TYR A 21 -2.08 7.50 -8.57
C TYR A 21 -1.43 6.13 -8.80
N HIS A 22 -2.10 5.04 -8.39
CA HIS A 22 -1.56 3.68 -8.44
C HIS A 22 -0.14 3.59 -7.86
N ALA A 23 0.06 4.23 -6.71
CA ALA A 23 1.29 4.11 -5.96
C ALA A 23 1.35 2.71 -5.33
N GLN A 24 2.33 1.89 -5.75
CA GLN A 24 2.42 0.48 -5.43
C GLN A 24 3.80 0.12 -4.89
N VAL A 25 3.86 -0.88 -4.02
CA VAL A 25 5.09 -1.56 -3.66
C VAL A 25 5.00 -3.02 -4.07
N ASN A 26 6.01 -3.51 -4.81
CA ASN A 26 6.04 -4.85 -5.41
C ASN A 26 4.77 -5.13 -6.25
N HIS A 27 4.27 -4.13 -6.99
CA HIS A 27 3.07 -4.18 -7.83
C HIS A 27 1.75 -4.39 -7.08
N LEU A 28 1.73 -4.14 -5.77
CA LEU A 28 0.55 -4.26 -4.92
C LEU A 28 0.25 -2.93 -4.22
N GLU A 29 -1.02 -2.62 -4.05
CA GLU A 29 -1.48 -1.50 -3.24
C GLU A 29 -1.64 -1.95 -1.79
N ASN A 30 -0.97 -1.25 -0.87
CA ASN A 30 -1.03 -1.50 0.57
C ASN A 30 -0.91 -2.99 0.98
N PRO A 31 0.10 -3.74 0.49
CA PRO A 31 0.22 -5.17 0.77
C PRO A 31 0.49 -5.44 2.25
N MET A 32 -0.11 -6.53 2.76
CA MET A 32 0.10 -6.98 4.14
C MET A 32 0.51 -8.45 4.18
N GLY A 33 1.44 -8.78 5.09
CA GLY A 33 1.81 -10.16 5.39
C GLY A 33 2.81 -10.79 4.41
N PHE A 34 3.34 -10.03 3.46
CA PHE A 34 4.35 -10.53 2.52
C PHE A 34 5.75 -10.53 3.12
N ARG A 35 6.60 -11.40 2.61
CA ARG A 35 7.98 -11.54 3.08
C ARG A 35 8.85 -10.30 2.79
N MET A 36 8.56 -9.57 1.73
CA MET A 36 9.25 -8.33 1.34
C MET A 36 10.78 -8.49 1.26
N GLU A 37 11.25 -9.44 0.48
CA GLU A 37 12.70 -9.64 0.25
C GLU A 37 13.31 -8.49 -0.56
N ARG A 38 12.50 -7.90 -1.42
CA ARG A 38 12.82 -6.70 -2.18
C ARG A 38 11.69 -5.70 -2.02
N THR A 39 12.02 -4.44 -2.01
CA THR A 39 11.05 -3.35 -2.05
C THR A 39 11.25 -2.58 -3.35
N VAL A 40 10.26 -2.65 -4.22
CA VAL A 40 10.25 -1.93 -5.51
C VAL A 40 9.02 -1.07 -5.55
N PHE A 41 9.21 0.23 -5.68
CA PHE A 41 8.15 1.21 -5.75
C PHE A 41 7.80 1.50 -7.21
N SER A 42 6.51 1.74 -7.48
CA SER A 42 6.02 2.17 -8.78
C SER A 42 4.81 3.09 -8.61
N TRP A 43 4.60 3.98 -9.56
CA TRP A 43 3.50 4.94 -9.54
C TRP A 43 3.13 5.37 -10.95
N LYS A 44 1.99 6.02 -11.08
CA LYS A 44 1.54 6.67 -12.31
C LYS A 44 1.22 8.13 -12.03
N VAL A 45 1.37 8.94 -13.08
CA VAL A 45 1.03 10.36 -13.06
C VAL A 45 -0.11 10.60 -14.05
N LYS A 46 -1.03 11.48 -13.71
CA LYS A 46 -2.09 11.96 -14.61
C LYS A 46 -2.28 13.47 -14.45
N ASP A 47 -3.02 14.02 -15.38
CA ASP A 47 -3.43 15.42 -15.37
C ASP A 47 -2.23 16.41 -15.36
N ALA A 48 -1.04 15.98 -15.83
CA ALA A 48 0.13 16.81 -15.95
C ALA A 48 0.14 17.55 -17.30
N GLU A 49 0.55 18.83 -17.29
CA GLU A 49 0.86 19.59 -18.51
C GLU A 49 2.18 19.12 -19.13
N GLY A 50 3.15 18.76 -18.28
CA GLY A 50 4.43 18.20 -18.65
C GLY A 50 4.29 16.82 -19.31
N LYS A 51 5.22 16.51 -20.22
CA LYS A 51 5.26 15.25 -20.97
C LYS A 51 6.22 14.21 -20.39
N LYS A 52 7.09 14.64 -19.49
CA LYS A 52 8.13 13.80 -18.88
C LYS A 52 8.26 14.11 -17.40
N GLN A 53 8.50 13.07 -16.65
CA GLN A 53 8.96 13.21 -15.27
C GLN A 53 10.36 13.81 -15.26
N SER A 54 10.58 14.90 -14.53
CA SER A 54 11.89 15.53 -14.34
C SER A 54 12.66 14.92 -13.18
N TYR A 55 11.96 14.54 -12.12
CA TYR A 55 12.52 13.83 -10.96
C TYR A 55 11.43 13.04 -10.24
N ALA A 56 11.83 12.16 -9.35
CA ALA A 56 10.99 11.67 -8.28
C ALA A 56 11.77 11.53 -6.97
N ARG A 57 11.04 11.53 -5.85
CA ARG A 57 11.57 11.36 -4.50
C ARG A 57 10.68 10.39 -3.73
N ILE A 58 11.25 9.29 -3.26
CA ILE A 58 10.55 8.29 -2.44
C ILE A 58 10.97 8.47 -0.99
N ARG A 59 9.99 8.54 -0.10
CA ARG A 59 10.18 8.58 1.34
C ARG A 59 9.48 7.41 2.00
N VAL A 60 10.17 6.75 2.92
CA VAL A 60 9.61 5.64 3.72
C VAL A 60 9.78 5.98 5.20
N ALA A 61 8.73 5.79 5.99
CA ALA A 61 8.67 6.12 7.40
C ALA A 61 8.14 4.96 8.26
N SER A 62 8.38 5.03 9.55
CA SER A 62 7.81 4.10 10.53
C SER A 62 6.41 4.50 11.01
N ASP A 63 5.95 5.70 10.69
CA ASP A 63 4.66 6.26 11.12
C ASP A 63 3.89 6.90 9.96
N ALA A 64 2.56 6.99 10.11
CA ALA A 64 1.67 7.51 9.08
C ALA A 64 1.79 9.03 8.87
N ALA A 65 2.31 9.77 9.84
CA ALA A 65 2.55 11.20 9.73
C ALA A 65 3.82 11.53 8.94
N MET A 66 4.60 10.49 8.59
CA MET A 66 5.88 10.61 7.86
C MET A 66 6.93 11.45 8.63
N GLU A 67 6.86 11.46 9.97
CA GLU A 67 7.78 12.22 10.82
C GLU A 67 9.10 11.49 11.07
N HIS A 68 9.06 10.16 11.11
CA HIS A 68 10.23 9.32 11.37
C HIS A 68 10.65 8.59 10.10
N LEU A 69 11.39 9.29 9.25
CA LEU A 69 11.88 8.74 7.99
C LEU A 69 12.95 7.68 8.23
N LEU A 70 12.76 6.52 7.59
CA LEU A 70 13.72 5.43 7.51
C LEU A 70 14.53 5.49 6.22
N PHE A 71 13.94 6.09 5.18
CA PHE A 71 14.58 6.28 3.88
C PHE A 71 14.03 7.53 3.20
N ASP A 72 14.90 8.24 2.54
CA ASP A 72 14.61 9.36 1.66
C ASP A 72 15.59 9.33 0.50
N SER A 73 15.10 9.17 -0.72
CA SER A 73 15.97 9.13 -1.91
C SER A 73 16.56 10.49 -2.27
N GLY A 74 16.01 11.58 -1.72
CA GLY A 74 16.20 12.89 -2.35
C GLY A 74 15.54 12.95 -3.72
N GLU A 75 15.71 14.06 -4.43
CA GLU A 75 15.30 14.20 -5.82
C GLU A 75 16.22 13.39 -6.72
N ASP A 76 15.66 12.42 -7.46
CA ASP A 76 16.39 11.57 -8.38
C ASP A 76 15.83 11.77 -9.80
N ASP A 77 16.62 12.38 -10.67
CA ASP A 77 16.30 12.65 -12.07
C ASP A 77 16.32 11.41 -12.96
N LYS A 78 16.84 10.28 -12.44
CA LYS A 78 16.89 8.98 -13.11
C LYS A 78 15.83 8.01 -12.61
N ALA A 79 15.01 8.44 -11.65
CA ALA A 79 13.98 7.60 -11.07
C ALA A 79 12.98 7.10 -12.12
N SER A 80 12.84 5.78 -12.22
CA SER A 80 11.81 5.15 -13.06
C SER A 80 10.53 4.96 -12.28
N SER A 81 9.43 5.52 -12.78
CA SER A 81 8.10 5.33 -12.17
C SER A 81 7.56 3.90 -12.29
N LEU A 82 8.16 3.08 -13.15
CA LEU A 82 7.77 1.67 -13.33
C LEU A 82 8.51 0.74 -12.36
N PHE A 83 9.74 1.10 -11.96
CA PHE A 83 10.59 0.22 -11.19
C PHE A 83 11.63 1.05 -10.43
N TYR A 84 11.38 1.31 -9.16
CA TYR A 84 12.33 2.02 -8.28
C TYR A 84 12.70 1.12 -7.09
N PRO A 85 13.84 0.41 -7.14
CA PRO A 85 14.24 -0.50 -6.08
C PRO A 85 14.84 0.27 -4.92
N VAL A 86 14.41 -0.03 -3.71
CA VAL A 86 14.97 0.51 -2.47
C VAL A 86 15.38 -0.62 -1.56
N LYS A 87 16.59 -0.55 -1.03
CA LYS A 87 17.06 -1.48 -0.01
C LYS A 87 16.68 -0.96 1.38
N LEU A 88 15.77 -1.65 2.03
CA LEU A 88 15.32 -1.33 3.38
C LEU A 88 15.68 -2.47 4.34
N ASP A 89 16.08 -2.11 5.54
CA ASP A 89 16.19 -3.08 6.65
C ASP A 89 14.84 -3.14 7.35
N LEU A 90 14.10 -4.21 7.06
CA LEU A 90 12.71 -4.35 7.47
C LEU A 90 12.58 -5.37 8.61
N GLU A 91 11.89 -4.98 9.66
CA GLU A 91 11.54 -5.86 10.77
C GLU A 91 10.34 -6.75 10.42
N PRO A 92 10.21 -7.95 11.00
CA PRO A 92 9.03 -8.79 10.82
C PRO A 92 7.77 -8.16 11.44
N ARG A 93 6.62 -8.46 10.87
CA ARG A 93 5.28 -8.05 11.35
C ARG A 93 5.14 -6.54 11.59
N THR A 94 5.86 -5.73 10.78
CA THR A 94 5.97 -4.29 10.97
C THR A 94 5.35 -3.56 9.79
N ARG A 95 4.58 -2.53 10.07
CA ARG A 95 3.99 -1.64 9.08
C ARG A 95 4.89 -0.46 8.85
N TYR A 96 5.10 -0.16 7.58
CA TYR A 96 5.83 0.98 7.07
C TYR A 96 4.92 1.84 6.22
N TYR A 97 5.18 3.13 6.19
CA TYR A 97 4.43 4.11 5.43
C TYR A 97 5.35 4.76 4.40
N TRP A 98 4.79 5.16 3.29
CA TRP A 98 5.60 5.74 2.24
C TRP A 98 4.77 6.64 1.33
N ASN A 99 5.44 7.58 0.68
CA ASN A 99 4.89 8.37 -0.40
C ASN A 99 5.95 8.61 -1.48
N VAL A 100 5.49 9.07 -2.63
CA VAL A 100 6.32 9.53 -3.71
C VAL A 100 5.93 10.95 -4.09
N GLU A 101 6.93 11.76 -4.31
CA GLU A 101 6.85 13.08 -4.92
C GLU A 101 7.42 12.98 -6.34
N ALA A 102 6.78 13.60 -7.32
CA ALA A 102 7.27 13.63 -8.68
C ALA A 102 7.12 15.04 -9.27
N GLY A 103 8.14 15.45 -10.02
CA GLY A 103 8.12 16.69 -10.81
C GLY A 103 7.98 16.40 -12.30
N SER A 104 7.39 17.33 -13.05
CA SER A 104 7.28 17.30 -14.51
C SER A 104 8.27 18.27 -15.17
N ASP A 105 8.50 18.11 -16.47
CA ASP A 105 9.30 19.02 -17.28
C ASP A 105 8.63 20.38 -17.56
N ALA A 106 7.37 20.54 -17.15
CA ALA A 106 6.67 21.82 -17.13
C ALA A 106 6.81 22.56 -15.77
N GLY A 107 7.51 21.98 -14.78
CA GLY A 107 7.74 22.57 -13.47
C GLY A 107 6.64 22.29 -12.44
N GLU A 108 5.68 21.43 -12.77
CA GLU A 108 4.66 20.98 -11.83
C GLU A 108 5.22 19.96 -10.84
N THR A 109 4.64 19.87 -9.67
CA THR A 109 5.01 18.92 -8.63
C THR A 109 3.75 18.33 -8.00
N ALA A 110 3.77 17.03 -7.75
CA ALA A 110 2.72 16.33 -7.00
C ALA A 110 3.31 15.38 -5.97
N VAL A 111 2.58 15.16 -4.88
CA VAL A 111 2.91 14.16 -3.86
C VAL A 111 1.74 13.19 -3.77
N SER A 112 2.04 11.90 -3.73
CA SER A 112 1.01 10.88 -3.54
C SER A 112 0.41 10.94 -2.13
N GLU A 113 -0.78 10.39 -1.97
CA GLU A 113 -1.26 10.00 -0.64
C GLU A 113 -0.26 9.06 0.03
N VAL A 114 -0.24 9.08 1.36
CA VAL A 114 0.58 8.16 2.13
C VAL A 114 0.02 6.75 1.99
N GLN A 115 0.82 5.87 1.46
CA GLN A 115 0.56 4.44 1.33
C GLN A 115 1.23 3.67 2.46
N PHE A 116 0.92 2.38 2.59
CA PHE A 116 1.62 1.53 3.52
C PHE A 116 1.98 0.17 2.91
N PHE A 117 2.87 -0.54 3.56
CA PHE A 117 3.04 -1.97 3.42
C PHE A 117 3.36 -2.58 4.79
N GLU A 118 2.99 -3.84 4.98
CA GLU A 118 3.24 -4.54 6.24
C GLU A 118 3.95 -5.86 5.95
N THR A 119 5.10 -6.04 6.58
CA THR A 119 5.86 -7.29 6.46
C THR A 119 5.14 -8.45 7.15
N GLY A 120 5.28 -9.64 6.59
CA GLY A 120 4.90 -10.89 7.26
C GLY A 120 5.90 -11.30 8.33
N LYS A 121 5.88 -12.56 8.71
CA LYS A 121 6.78 -13.14 9.71
C LYS A 121 8.26 -13.18 9.28
N ARG A 122 8.53 -12.98 8.01
CA ARG A 122 9.87 -13.08 7.42
C ARG A 122 10.59 -14.39 7.83
N ASN A 123 11.64 -14.30 8.65
CA ASN A 123 12.43 -15.43 9.10
C ASN A 123 12.01 -15.93 10.50
N GLU A 124 10.98 -15.36 11.10
CA GLU A 124 10.48 -15.83 12.38
C GLU A 124 9.90 -17.25 12.28
N ALA A 125 10.26 -18.11 13.21
CA ALA A 125 9.71 -19.45 13.28
C ALA A 125 8.19 -19.41 13.55
N TRP A 126 7.47 -20.39 12.98
CA TRP A 126 6.08 -20.62 13.30
C TRP A 126 5.97 -21.26 14.68
N THR A 127 5.13 -20.71 15.54
CA THR A 127 4.78 -21.32 16.83
C THR A 127 3.58 -22.26 16.73
N GLY A 128 2.77 -22.07 15.68
CA GLY A 128 1.64 -22.95 15.38
C GLY A 128 2.11 -24.32 14.90
N LYS A 129 1.31 -25.34 15.16
CA LYS A 129 1.50 -26.69 14.66
C LYS A 129 0.51 -26.96 13.53
N TRP A 130 0.88 -27.88 12.63
CA TRP A 130 -0.05 -28.39 11.65
C TRP A 130 -1.21 -29.12 12.35
N ILE A 131 -2.41 -28.84 11.91
CA ILE A 131 -3.64 -29.51 12.35
C ILE A 131 -4.25 -30.23 11.17
N SER A 132 -4.81 -31.41 11.41
CA SER A 132 -5.55 -32.19 10.42
C SER A 132 -6.70 -32.94 11.09
N CYS A 133 -7.62 -33.46 10.31
CA CYS A 133 -8.65 -34.37 10.78
C CYS A 133 -8.30 -35.81 10.39
N ASP A 134 -8.67 -36.78 11.23
CA ASP A 134 -8.49 -38.22 10.98
C ASP A 134 -9.56 -38.83 10.08
N SER A 135 -10.26 -38.01 9.31
CA SER A 135 -11.31 -38.49 8.42
C SER A 135 -10.72 -39.28 7.26
N LYS A 136 -11.14 -40.53 7.12
CA LYS A 136 -10.87 -41.38 5.94
C LYS A 136 -11.76 -41.02 4.75
N GLU A 137 -12.76 -40.21 4.97
CA GLU A 137 -13.67 -39.71 3.95
C GLU A 137 -13.17 -38.40 3.39
N ASN A 138 -13.46 -38.15 2.13
CA ASN A 138 -13.10 -36.90 1.43
C ASN A 138 -14.02 -35.77 1.91
N ARG A 139 -13.77 -35.27 3.13
CA ARG A 139 -14.55 -34.20 3.78
C ARG A 139 -13.72 -32.93 3.89
N HIS A 140 -14.40 -31.79 3.87
CA HIS A 140 -13.81 -30.49 4.17
C HIS A 140 -13.92 -30.26 5.68
N PRO A 141 -12.81 -30.37 6.44
CA PRO A 141 -12.85 -30.19 7.88
C PRO A 141 -13.06 -28.70 8.23
N TYR A 142 -13.86 -28.48 9.25
CA TYR A 142 -14.03 -27.18 9.89
C TYR A 142 -13.28 -27.17 11.22
N PHE A 143 -12.39 -26.20 11.41
CA PHE A 143 -11.64 -26.00 12.66
C PHE A 143 -12.09 -24.71 13.30
N GLU A 144 -12.51 -24.77 14.54
CA GLU A 144 -12.95 -23.62 15.30
C GLU A 144 -12.10 -23.45 16.54
N LYS A 145 -11.81 -22.20 16.90
CA LYS A 145 -11.13 -21.85 18.13
C LYS A 145 -11.64 -20.53 18.66
N GLU A 146 -12.19 -20.57 19.87
CA GLU A 146 -12.50 -19.37 20.62
C GLU A 146 -11.23 -18.75 21.24
N ILE A 147 -11.07 -17.44 21.10
CA ILE A 147 -9.97 -16.68 21.68
C ILE A 147 -10.59 -15.56 22.54
N VAL A 148 -10.39 -15.66 23.85
CA VAL A 148 -10.82 -14.62 24.81
C VAL A 148 -9.61 -13.82 25.22
N PRO A 149 -9.46 -12.56 24.75
CA PRO A 149 -8.35 -11.72 25.16
C PRO A 149 -8.42 -11.37 26.64
N ALA A 150 -7.30 -11.44 27.36
CA ALA A 150 -7.23 -11.05 28.77
C ALA A 150 -7.25 -9.52 28.99
N LYS A 151 -7.07 -8.73 27.93
CA LYS A 151 -7.03 -7.26 27.95
C LYS A 151 -7.71 -6.73 26.69
N GLU A 152 -8.04 -5.44 26.70
CA GLU A 152 -8.51 -4.74 25.51
C GLU A 152 -7.52 -4.89 24.33
N VAL A 153 -8.05 -5.22 23.17
CA VAL A 153 -7.28 -5.48 21.97
C VAL A 153 -7.14 -4.21 21.15
N ALA A 154 -5.98 -3.56 21.19
CA ALA A 154 -5.69 -2.42 20.36
C ALA A 154 -5.39 -2.81 18.90
N LYS A 155 -4.77 -3.99 18.67
CA LYS A 155 -4.42 -4.48 17.34
C LYS A 155 -4.27 -6.01 17.37
N ALA A 156 -4.83 -6.68 16.38
CA ALA A 156 -4.65 -8.12 16.18
C ALA A 156 -4.18 -8.43 14.76
N ARG A 157 -3.42 -9.50 14.58
CA ARG A 157 -3.01 -10.06 13.30
C ARG A 157 -3.08 -11.58 13.36
N LEU A 158 -3.82 -12.16 12.43
CA LEU A 158 -3.85 -13.60 12.23
C LEU A 158 -2.84 -13.98 11.13
N TYR A 159 -1.97 -14.93 11.44
CA TYR A 159 -1.08 -15.56 10.47
C TYR A 159 -1.51 -17.00 10.30
N VAL A 160 -1.89 -17.36 9.11
CA VAL A 160 -2.38 -18.70 8.76
C VAL A 160 -1.67 -19.20 7.51
N CYS A 161 -1.45 -20.51 7.46
CA CYS A 161 -0.94 -21.19 6.28
C CYS A 161 -1.68 -22.52 6.13
N GLY A 162 -2.26 -22.75 4.95
CA GLY A 162 -2.95 -23.98 4.59
C GLY A 162 -2.23 -24.70 3.46
N LEU A 163 -2.23 -26.03 3.50
CA LEU A 163 -1.81 -26.89 2.37
C LEU A 163 -3.06 -27.19 1.53
N GLY A 164 -3.25 -26.44 0.46
CA GLY A 164 -4.42 -26.52 -0.42
C GLY A 164 -5.36 -25.34 -0.28
N LEU A 165 -6.62 -25.53 -0.61
CA LEU A 165 -7.66 -24.50 -0.51
C LEU A 165 -8.16 -24.42 0.93
N TYR A 166 -8.29 -23.20 1.44
CA TYR A 166 -8.86 -22.93 2.75
C TYR A 166 -9.53 -21.56 2.76
N GLU A 167 -10.48 -21.41 3.66
CA GLU A 167 -11.13 -20.15 3.98
C GLU A 167 -10.94 -19.85 5.47
N VAL A 168 -10.89 -18.58 5.83
CA VAL A 168 -10.69 -18.14 7.21
C VAL A 168 -11.78 -17.15 7.55
N TYR A 169 -12.47 -17.40 8.64
CA TYR A 169 -13.50 -16.52 9.18
C TYR A 169 -13.08 -16.03 10.56
N VAL A 170 -13.38 -14.77 10.87
CA VAL A 170 -13.24 -14.19 12.19
C VAL A 170 -14.60 -13.62 12.55
N ASP A 171 -15.18 -14.09 13.69
CA ASP A 171 -16.51 -13.71 14.14
C ASP A 171 -17.58 -13.84 13.03
N GLU A 172 -17.57 -14.99 12.34
CA GLU A 172 -18.51 -15.35 11.26
C GLU A 172 -18.48 -14.41 10.03
N LYS A 173 -17.40 -13.64 9.86
CA LYS A 173 -17.17 -12.69 8.74
C LYS A 173 -16.00 -13.08 7.90
#